data_1b3c54b1055249a2a4174948b7d7e307
#
_entry.id   1b3c54b1055249a2a4174948b7d7e307
#
_cell.length_a   1.000
_cell.length_b   1.000
_cell.length_c   1.000
_cell.angle_alpha   90.00
_cell.angle_beta   90.00
_cell.angle_gamma   90.00
#
_symmetry.space_group_name_H-M   'P 1'
#
loop_
_entity.id
_entity.type
_entity.pdbx_description
1 polymer ?
#
loop_
_entity_poly.entity_id
_entity_poly.type
_entity_poly.pdbx_seq_one_letter_code
_entity_poly.pdbx_strand_id
1 'polypeptide(L)'
;MEMVKKQDVRTRQRLLESACQVFAEKGYRDATIADISELAGTNVAAVNYHFGDKEALYIETWRLAFHKSLEAYPPDGGISPDAPAEERFRGRIFATMQRFAYSKNYEFEIMSKELANPTGLLAEVVRESIEPLHQEFGRIIRELLGQRASEKQIQFCKMSVMAQCTNVMLHERHRKLFAQAGIKTGLPFENFNVETMAEHVTRFSLAGLREIRRQIEAGELTDQIAADSPKNTEMRY
;
A
#
# COMPACT_ATOMS: atom_id res chain seq x y z
N MET A 1 -34.35 22.41 -5.08
CA MET A 1 -33.78 21.20 -5.63
C MET A 1 -32.25 21.15 -5.47
N GLU A 2 -31.52 22.22 -5.71
CA GLU A 2 -30.07 22.30 -5.58
C GLU A 2 -29.54 22.17 -4.15
N MET A 3 -30.20 22.77 -3.16
CA MET A 3 -29.84 22.67 -1.74
C MET A 3 -29.98 21.25 -1.20
N VAL A 4 -31.00 20.51 -1.63
CA VAL A 4 -31.22 19.10 -1.21
C VAL A 4 -30.11 18.20 -1.76
N LYS A 5 -29.73 18.35 -3.03
CA LYS A 5 -28.60 17.62 -3.64
C LYS A 5 -27.29 17.91 -2.93
N LYS A 6 -27.03 19.17 -2.55
CA LYS A 6 -25.83 19.56 -1.82
C LYS A 6 -25.77 18.97 -0.42
N GLN A 7 -26.89 18.88 0.28
CA GLN A 7 -26.99 18.25 1.60
C GLN A 7 -26.77 16.73 1.50
N ASP A 8 -27.31 16.11 0.48
CA ASP A 8 -27.18 14.68 0.20
C ASP A 8 -25.71 14.27 -0.04
N VAL A 9 -25.00 15.03 -0.90
CA VAL A 9 -23.56 14.83 -1.14
C VAL A 9 -22.74 14.99 0.14
N ARG A 10 -23.04 16.00 0.96
CA ARG A 10 -22.33 16.22 2.24
C ARG A 10 -22.57 15.07 3.23
N THR A 11 -23.77 14.52 3.28
CA THR A 11 -24.09 13.38 4.16
C THR A 11 -23.32 12.15 3.72
N ARG A 12 -23.30 11.83 2.42
CA ARG A 12 -22.54 10.73 1.87
C ARG A 12 -21.05 10.84 2.18
N GLN A 13 -20.48 12.02 2.02
CA GLN A 13 -19.07 12.30 2.30
C GLN A 13 -18.72 12.09 3.79
N ARG A 14 -19.57 12.63 4.71
CA ARG A 14 -19.37 12.42 6.16
C ARG A 14 -19.44 10.94 6.55
N LEU A 15 -20.36 10.20 5.96
CA LEU A 15 -20.46 8.75 6.19
C LEU A 15 -19.18 8.02 5.77
N LEU A 16 -18.62 8.32 4.58
CA LEU A 16 -17.37 7.73 4.12
C LEU A 16 -16.17 8.09 5.01
N GLU A 17 -16.07 9.35 5.44
CA GLU A 17 -14.99 9.79 6.32
C GLU A 17 -15.07 9.13 7.71
N SER A 18 -16.28 9.01 8.26
CA SER A 18 -16.51 8.28 9.51
C SER A 18 -16.24 6.78 9.35
N ALA A 19 -16.63 6.20 8.22
CA ALA A 19 -16.35 4.80 7.91
C ALA A 19 -14.84 4.53 7.79
N CYS A 20 -14.05 5.45 7.22
CA CYS A 20 -12.59 5.33 7.21
C CYS A 20 -12.02 5.16 8.61
N GLN A 21 -12.47 5.97 9.56
CA GLN A 21 -12.01 5.89 10.94
C GLN A 21 -12.46 4.58 11.59
N VAL A 22 -13.75 4.26 11.52
CA VAL A 22 -14.33 3.09 12.20
C VAL A 22 -13.73 1.78 11.66
N PHE A 23 -13.62 1.63 10.33
CA PHE A 23 -13.02 0.44 9.74
C PHE A 23 -11.52 0.33 9.98
N ALA A 24 -10.80 1.45 10.04
CA ALA A 24 -9.38 1.45 10.40
C ALA A 24 -9.16 1.00 11.85
N GLU A 25 -10.02 1.43 12.78
CA GLU A 25 -9.93 1.07 14.19
C GLU A 25 -10.39 -0.36 14.48
N LYS A 26 -11.59 -0.72 14.01
CA LYS A 26 -12.27 -1.97 14.36
C LYS A 26 -12.11 -3.10 13.34
N GLY A 27 -11.80 -2.77 12.08
CA GLY A 27 -11.90 -3.72 10.94
C GLY A 27 -13.34 -3.93 10.49
N TYR A 28 -13.53 -4.71 9.43
CA TYR A 28 -14.86 -4.95 8.86
C TYR A 28 -15.80 -5.66 9.83
N ARG A 29 -15.36 -6.75 10.48
CA ARG A 29 -16.26 -7.63 11.27
C ARG A 29 -16.84 -6.92 12.49
N ASP A 30 -16.01 -6.19 13.24
CA ASP A 30 -16.37 -5.57 14.50
C ASP A 30 -16.96 -4.16 14.36
N ALA A 31 -16.77 -3.51 13.20
CA ALA A 31 -17.41 -2.25 12.87
C ALA A 31 -18.91 -2.45 12.65
N THR A 32 -19.74 -1.54 13.16
CA THR A 32 -21.19 -1.55 12.91
C THR A 32 -21.64 -0.32 12.12
N ILE A 33 -22.75 -0.46 11.36
CA ILE A 33 -23.37 0.71 10.71
C ILE A 33 -23.80 1.74 11.74
N ALA A 34 -24.19 1.32 12.93
CA ALA A 34 -24.56 2.21 14.03
C ALA A 34 -23.37 3.08 14.47
N ASP A 35 -22.19 2.49 14.69
CA ASP A 35 -20.96 3.24 15.02
C ASP A 35 -20.65 4.33 13.98
N ILE A 36 -20.74 3.96 12.68
CA ILE A 36 -20.46 4.85 11.56
C ILE A 36 -21.48 5.98 11.49
N SER A 37 -22.76 5.66 11.64
CA SER A 37 -23.85 6.63 11.60
C SER A 37 -23.76 7.62 12.77
N GLU A 38 -23.46 7.14 13.97
CA GLU A 38 -23.28 7.97 15.16
C GLU A 38 -22.10 8.94 14.97
N LEU A 39 -20.96 8.43 14.54
CA LEU A 39 -19.76 9.27 14.26
C LEU A 39 -20.02 10.29 13.15
N ALA A 40 -20.80 9.92 12.13
CA ALA A 40 -21.18 10.82 11.04
C ALA A 40 -22.27 11.84 11.41
N GLY A 41 -22.90 11.71 12.59
CA GLY A 41 -24.06 12.52 13.00
C GLY A 41 -25.25 12.34 12.06
N THR A 42 -25.53 11.08 11.69
CA THR A 42 -26.64 10.67 10.81
C THR A 42 -27.41 9.49 11.43
N ASN A 43 -28.40 8.98 10.72
CA ASN A 43 -29.11 7.75 11.11
C ASN A 43 -28.69 6.56 10.23
N VAL A 44 -28.97 5.34 10.70
CA VAL A 44 -28.66 4.09 9.99
C VAL A 44 -29.32 4.03 8.60
N ALA A 45 -30.52 4.61 8.43
CA ALA A 45 -31.20 4.64 7.14
C ALA A 45 -30.42 5.41 6.06
N ALA A 46 -29.61 6.42 6.46
CA ALA A 46 -28.76 7.14 5.52
C ALA A 46 -27.67 6.26 4.91
N VAL A 47 -27.12 5.30 5.67
CA VAL A 47 -26.15 4.35 5.13
C VAL A 47 -26.79 3.47 4.07
N ASN A 48 -27.96 2.90 4.37
CA ASN A 48 -28.70 2.06 3.42
C ASN A 48 -29.10 2.85 2.16
N TYR A 49 -29.49 4.10 2.32
CA TYR A 49 -29.85 4.97 1.20
C TYR A 49 -28.66 5.27 0.28
N HIS A 50 -27.48 5.59 0.85
CA HIS A 50 -26.33 6.01 0.06
C HIS A 50 -25.47 4.86 -0.47
N PHE A 51 -25.42 3.74 0.22
CA PHE A 51 -24.48 2.65 -0.06
C PHE A 51 -25.15 1.27 -0.23
N GLY A 52 -26.40 1.13 0.18
CA GLY A 52 -27.14 -0.13 0.15
C GLY A 52 -26.84 -1.00 1.37
N ASP A 53 -25.59 -1.40 1.58
CA ASP A 53 -25.18 -2.26 2.68
C ASP A 53 -23.78 -1.91 3.23
N LYS A 54 -23.34 -2.66 4.22
CA LYS A 54 -22.03 -2.50 4.87
C LYS A 54 -20.87 -2.90 3.95
N GLU A 55 -21.08 -3.87 3.07
CA GLU A 55 -20.05 -4.37 2.14
C GLU A 55 -19.70 -3.29 1.11
N ALA A 56 -20.71 -2.73 0.46
CA ALA A 56 -20.54 -1.65 -0.50
C ALA A 56 -19.90 -0.41 0.17
N LEU A 57 -20.35 -0.05 1.39
CA LEU A 57 -19.72 1.03 2.16
C LEU A 57 -18.24 0.73 2.44
N TYR A 58 -17.89 -0.51 2.81
CA TYR A 58 -16.50 -0.90 3.10
C TYR A 58 -15.59 -0.76 1.87
N ILE A 59 -16.04 -1.24 0.71
CA ILE A 59 -15.32 -1.14 -0.56
C ILE A 59 -15.11 0.32 -0.96
N GLU A 60 -16.16 1.15 -0.89
CA GLU A 60 -16.06 2.57 -1.23
C GLU A 60 -15.20 3.34 -0.23
N THR A 61 -15.23 2.97 1.04
CA THR A 61 -14.36 3.54 2.08
C THR A 61 -12.90 3.29 1.76
N TRP A 62 -12.54 2.06 1.37
CA TRP A 62 -11.17 1.76 0.99
C TRP A 62 -10.74 2.55 -0.26
N ARG A 63 -11.60 2.64 -1.29
CA ARG A 63 -11.34 3.47 -2.47
C ARG A 63 -11.05 4.93 -2.11
N LEU A 64 -11.89 5.51 -1.25
CA LEU A 64 -11.68 6.89 -0.80
C LEU A 64 -10.35 7.05 -0.06
N ALA A 65 -10.04 6.15 0.87
CA ALA A 65 -8.81 6.18 1.64
C ALA A 65 -7.58 6.07 0.72
N PHE A 66 -7.63 5.17 -0.26
CA PHE A 66 -6.59 4.98 -1.27
C PHE A 66 -6.39 6.25 -2.13
N HIS A 67 -7.47 6.83 -2.65
CA HIS A 67 -7.41 8.08 -3.43
C HIS A 67 -6.80 9.23 -2.63
N LYS A 68 -7.28 9.47 -1.41
CA LYS A 68 -6.72 10.52 -0.52
C LYS A 68 -5.24 10.30 -0.24
N SER A 69 -4.83 9.05 -0.10
CA SER A 69 -3.44 8.66 0.11
C SER A 69 -2.56 9.00 -1.11
N LEU A 70 -3.05 8.74 -2.34
CA LEU A 70 -2.34 9.07 -3.58
C LEU A 70 -2.34 10.57 -3.89
N GLU A 71 -3.40 11.29 -3.54
CA GLU A 71 -3.44 12.76 -3.68
C GLU A 71 -2.42 13.44 -2.76
N ALA A 72 -2.27 12.94 -1.52
CA ALA A 72 -1.31 13.47 -0.58
C ALA A 72 0.14 13.11 -0.94
N TYR A 73 0.35 11.94 -1.52
CA TYR A 73 1.65 11.40 -1.90
C TYR A 73 1.56 10.77 -3.30
N PRO A 74 1.63 11.60 -4.37
CA PRO A 74 1.57 11.11 -5.74
C PRO A 74 2.64 10.04 -6.00
N PRO A 75 2.31 8.95 -6.70
CA PRO A 75 3.19 7.79 -6.84
C PRO A 75 4.51 8.06 -7.56
N ASP A 76 4.56 9.09 -8.40
CA ASP A 76 5.74 9.55 -9.11
C ASP A 76 6.67 10.43 -8.25
N GLY A 77 6.22 10.82 -7.04
CA GLY A 77 6.96 11.73 -6.17
C GLY A 77 7.16 13.13 -6.78
N GLY A 78 6.32 13.52 -7.73
CA GLY A 78 6.43 14.79 -8.46
C GLY A 78 7.55 14.82 -9.50
N ILE A 79 8.12 13.66 -9.85
CA ILE A 79 9.17 13.53 -10.88
C ILE A 79 8.53 13.36 -12.26
N SER A 80 9.05 14.11 -13.23
CA SER A 80 8.58 14.02 -14.61
C SER A 80 8.69 12.58 -15.16
N PRO A 81 7.70 12.08 -15.94
CA PRO A 81 7.80 10.79 -16.60
C PRO A 81 8.96 10.71 -17.60
N ASP A 82 9.45 11.85 -18.11
CA ASP A 82 10.58 11.93 -19.02
C ASP A 82 11.94 12.02 -18.31
N ALA A 83 11.95 12.10 -16.97
CA ALA A 83 13.17 12.11 -16.19
C ALA A 83 13.92 10.76 -16.28
N PRO A 84 15.24 10.73 -16.04
CA PRO A 84 16.02 9.50 -16.00
C PRO A 84 15.39 8.44 -15.07
N ALA A 85 15.50 7.16 -15.45
CA ALA A 85 14.87 6.05 -14.70
C ALA A 85 15.30 6.02 -13.22
N GLU A 86 16.57 6.39 -12.91
CA GLU A 86 17.03 6.45 -11.51
C GLU A 86 16.34 7.55 -10.71
N GLU A 87 16.02 8.70 -11.31
CA GLU A 87 15.30 9.78 -10.66
C GLU A 87 13.84 9.38 -10.41
N ARG A 88 13.17 8.79 -11.41
CA ARG A 88 11.81 8.25 -11.27
C ARG A 88 11.74 7.14 -10.23
N PHE A 89 12.74 6.27 -10.19
CA PHE A 89 12.87 5.22 -9.17
C PHE A 89 12.99 5.83 -7.77
N ARG A 90 13.85 6.84 -7.59
CA ARG A 90 13.99 7.58 -6.33
C ARG A 90 12.68 8.22 -5.90
N GLY A 91 12.03 8.98 -6.79
CA GLY A 91 10.74 9.62 -6.53
C GLY A 91 9.69 8.61 -6.06
N ARG A 92 9.61 7.45 -6.74
CA ARG A 92 8.69 6.37 -6.38
C ARG A 92 8.93 5.82 -4.98
N ILE A 93 10.19 5.57 -4.59
CA ILE A 93 10.53 5.08 -3.25
C ILE A 93 10.14 6.12 -2.19
N PHE A 94 10.52 7.39 -2.39
CA PHE A 94 10.21 8.47 -1.46
C PHE A 94 8.68 8.62 -1.27
N ALA A 95 7.92 8.73 -2.34
CA ALA A 95 6.47 8.83 -2.29
C ALA A 95 5.83 7.64 -1.57
N THR A 96 6.28 6.42 -1.88
CA THR A 96 5.77 5.19 -1.25
C THR A 96 6.05 5.18 0.25
N MET A 97 7.27 5.51 0.66
CA MET A 97 7.65 5.49 2.07
C MET A 97 6.98 6.62 2.88
N GLN A 98 6.88 7.83 2.32
CA GLN A 98 6.14 8.93 2.94
C GLN A 98 4.66 8.58 3.11
N ARG A 99 4.04 8.01 2.08
CA ARG A 99 2.65 7.53 2.13
C ARG A 99 2.45 6.50 3.23
N PHE A 100 3.36 5.53 3.36
CA PHE A 100 3.27 4.49 4.40
C PHE A 100 3.57 5.00 5.81
N ALA A 101 4.42 6.01 5.94
CA ALA A 101 4.74 6.61 7.23
C ALA A 101 3.66 7.59 7.73
N TYR A 102 2.73 8.02 6.86
CA TYR A 102 1.69 8.97 7.23
C TYR A 102 0.75 8.39 8.27
N SER A 103 0.66 9.06 9.42
CA SER A 103 -0.05 8.56 10.60
C SER A 103 -1.57 8.45 10.46
N LYS A 104 -2.16 9.12 9.48
CA LYS A 104 -3.60 9.07 9.16
C LYS A 104 -3.85 8.32 7.85
N ASN A 105 -3.03 7.35 7.53
CA ASN A 105 -3.22 6.52 6.34
C ASN A 105 -4.25 5.42 6.61
N TYR A 106 -5.53 5.76 6.47
CA TYR A 106 -6.62 4.80 6.65
C TYR A 106 -6.58 3.64 5.64
N GLU A 107 -6.11 3.88 4.41
CA GLU A 107 -5.89 2.82 3.42
C GLU A 107 -5.11 1.65 4.03
N PHE A 108 -4.00 2.02 4.66
CA PHE A 108 -3.10 1.04 5.22
C PHE A 108 -3.66 0.38 6.50
N GLU A 109 -4.32 1.17 7.36
CA GLU A 109 -4.94 0.63 8.57
C GLU A 109 -6.04 -0.38 8.22
N ILE A 110 -6.92 -0.04 7.26
CA ILE A 110 -7.98 -0.93 6.77
C ILE A 110 -7.37 -2.19 6.15
N MET A 111 -6.34 -2.03 5.28
CA MET A 111 -5.68 -3.18 4.65
C MET A 111 -5.00 -4.10 5.66
N SER A 112 -4.40 -3.55 6.72
CA SER A 112 -3.80 -4.37 7.77
C SER A 112 -4.83 -5.19 8.55
N LYS A 113 -6.00 -4.62 8.80
CA LYS A 113 -7.13 -5.35 9.42
C LYS A 113 -7.65 -6.44 8.47
N GLU A 114 -7.76 -6.14 7.18
CA GLU A 114 -8.16 -7.11 6.16
C GLU A 114 -7.17 -8.26 6.05
N LEU A 115 -5.85 -7.99 6.07
CA LEU A 115 -4.83 -9.04 6.03
C LEU A 115 -4.81 -9.90 7.30
N ALA A 116 -5.08 -9.31 8.47
CA ALA A 116 -5.13 -10.03 9.73
C ALA A 116 -6.40 -10.89 9.87
N ASN A 117 -7.52 -10.49 9.28
CA ASN A 117 -8.81 -11.19 9.34
C ASN A 117 -9.55 -11.06 7.99
N PRO A 118 -9.13 -11.80 6.97
CA PRO A 118 -9.60 -11.63 5.60
C PRO A 118 -11.11 -11.79 5.44
N THR A 119 -11.73 -10.86 4.75
CA THR A 119 -13.13 -10.95 4.31
C THR A 119 -13.24 -11.34 2.84
N GLY A 120 -12.23 -11.06 2.04
CA GLY A 120 -12.23 -11.18 0.59
C GLY A 120 -12.91 -10.01 -0.15
N LEU A 121 -13.63 -9.13 0.56
CA LEU A 121 -14.40 -8.04 -0.04
C LEU A 121 -13.55 -7.01 -0.77
N LEU A 122 -12.32 -6.80 -0.32
CA LEU A 122 -11.41 -5.83 -0.93
C LEU A 122 -10.56 -6.40 -2.07
N ALA A 123 -10.60 -7.72 -2.31
CA ALA A 123 -9.65 -8.36 -3.25
C ALA A 123 -9.68 -7.74 -4.64
N GLU A 124 -10.86 -7.52 -5.21
CA GLU A 124 -11.01 -6.97 -6.56
C GLU A 124 -10.65 -5.49 -6.63
N VAL A 125 -11.18 -4.66 -5.74
CA VAL A 125 -10.92 -3.22 -5.72
C VAL A 125 -9.44 -2.92 -5.45
N VAL A 126 -8.78 -3.71 -4.61
CA VAL A 126 -7.35 -3.61 -4.35
C VAL A 126 -6.55 -3.96 -5.60
N ARG A 127 -6.88 -5.08 -6.25
CA ARG A 127 -6.25 -5.48 -7.50
C ARG A 127 -6.36 -4.39 -8.57
N GLU A 128 -7.56 -3.88 -8.82
CA GLU A 128 -7.81 -2.83 -9.81
C GLU A 128 -7.05 -1.53 -9.51
N SER A 129 -6.97 -1.15 -8.23
CA SER A 129 -6.36 0.11 -7.81
C SER A 129 -4.83 0.03 -7.76
N ILE A 130 -4.26 -1.11 -7.35
CA ILE A 130 -2.82 -1.26 -7.13
C ILE A 130 -2.10 -1.75 -8.40
N GLU A 131 -2.76 -2.52 -9.26
CA GLU A 131 -2.15 -3.08 -10.46
C GLU A 131 -1.51 -2.01 -11.38
N PRO A 132 -2.15 -0.86 -11.68
CA PRO A 132 -1.52 0.19 -12.49
C PRO A 132 -0.22 0.72 -11.87
N LEU A 133 -0.19 0.86 -10.53
CA LEU A 133 0.99 1.30 -9.80
C LEU A 133 2.13 0.28 -9.87
N HIS A 134 1.79 -1.01 -9.82
CA HIS A 134 2.75 -2.10 -9.94
C HIS A 134 3.34 -2.21 -11.34
N GLN A 135 2.51 -2.00 -12.36
CA GLN A 135 2.95 -2.01 -13.76
C GLN A 135 3.90 -0.85 -14.06
N GLU A 136 3.57 0.36 -13.58
CA GLU A 136 4.44 1.53 -13.75
C GLU A 136 5.78 1.32 -13.08
N PHE A 137 5.78 0.83 -11.83
CA PHE A 137 7.03 0.53 -11.12
C PHE A 137 7.84 -0.58 -11.82
N GLY A 138 7.16 -1.58 -12.37
CA GLY A 138 7.79 -2.63 -13.20
C GLY A 138 8.47 -2.06 -14.44
N ARG A 139 7.88 -1.06 -15.09
CA ARG A 139 8.49 -0.37 -16.24
C ARG A 139 9.79 0.35 -15.86
N ILE A 140 9.79 1.08 -14.74
CA ILE A 140 11.01 1.75 -14.24
C ILE A 140 12.11 0.73 -13.95
N ILE A 141 11.79 -0.38 -13.28
CA ILE A 141 12.76 -1.45 -13.00
C ILE A 141 13.28 -2.10 -14.29
N ARG A 142 12.41 -2.32 -15.28
CA ARG A 142 12.82 -2.84 -16.59
C ARG A 142 13.84 -1.93 -17.28
N GLU A 143 13.63 -0.63 -17.27
CA GLU A 143 14.58 0.33 -17.83
C GLU A 143 15.94 0.28 -17.11
N LEU A 144 15.92 0.13 -15.77
CA LEU A 144 17.15 0.03 -14.97
C LEU A 144 17.91 -1.29 -15.21
N LEU A 145 17.21 -2.40 -15.37
CA LEU A 145 17.80 -3.72 -15.61
C LEU A 145 18.22 -3.94 -17.07
N GLY A 146 17.63 -3.19 -18.02
CA GLY A 146 17.88 -3.34 -19.45
C GLY A 146 16.99 -4.38 -20.14
N GLN A 147 17.04 -4.39 -21.47
CA GLN A 147 16.12 -5.14 -22.34
C GLN A 147 16.23 -6.68 -22.23
N ARG A 148 17.35 -7.18 -21.71
CA ARG A 148 17.57 -8.63 -21.54
C ARG A 148 16.97 -9.19 -20.27
N ALA A 149 16.49 -8.33 -19.36
CA ALA A 149 15.88 -8.77 -18.11
C ALA A 149 14.55 -9.51 -18.36
N SER A 150 14.41 -10.69 -17.77
CA SER A 150 13.17 -11.45 -17.80
C SER A 150 12.10 -10.84 -16.89
N GLU A 151 10.83 -11.16 -17.16
CA GLU A 151 9.70 -10.76 -16.29
C GLU A 151 9.91 -11.24 -14.85
N LYS A 152 10.45 -12.45 -14.67
CA LYS A 152 10.72 -13.02 -13.34
C LYS A 152 11.75 -12.20 -12.57
N GLN A 153 12.84 -11.80 -13.22
CA GLN A 153 13.88 -10.94 -12.62
C GLN A 153 13.31 -9.57 -12.22
N ILE A 154 12.48 -8.97 -13.08
CA ILE A 154 11.79 -7.71 -12.80
C ILE A 154 10.87 -7.84 -11.60
N GLN A 155 10.07 -8.91 -11.53
CA GLN A 155 9.17 -9.16 -10.39
C GLN A 155 9.94 -9.35 -9.07
N PHE A 156 11.03 -10.11 -9.08
CA PHE A 156 11.85 -10.30 -7.88
C PHE A 156 12.49 -9.01 -7.39
N CYS A 157 13.03 -8.19 -8.30
CA CYS A 157 13.56 -6.88 -7.97
C CYS A 157 12.47 -5.97 -7.40
N LYS A 158 11.30 -5.93 -8.04
CA LYS A 158 10.13 -5.17 -7.56
C LYS A 158 9.72 -5.59 -6.15
N MET A 159 9.59 -6.90 -5.90
CA MET A 159 9.24 -7.44 -4.58
C MET A 159 10.29 -7.05 -3.53
N SER A 160 11.58 -7.20 -3.82
CA SER A 160 12.68 -6.87 -2.92
C SER A 160 12.67 -5.40 -2.51
N VAL A 161 12.45 -4.50 -3.47
CA VAL A 161 12.37 -3.05 -3.21
C VAL A 161 11.13 -2.72 -2.38
N MET A 162 9.96 -3.24 -2.77
CA MET A 162 8.72 -2.99 -2.05
C MET A 162 8.75 -3.54 -0.63
N ALA A 163 9.37 -4.69 -0.39
CA ALA A 163 9.55 -5.25 0.95
C ALA A 163 10.35 -4.31 1.87
N GLN A 164 11.39 -3.67 1.35
CA GLN A 164 12.14 -2.67 2.10
C GLN A 164 11.28 -1.45 2.46
N CYS A 165 10.50 -0.94 1.50
CA CYS A 165 9.61 0.20 1.74
C CYS A 165 8.52 -0.13 2.78
N THR A 166 7.92 -1.32 2.73
CA THR A 166 6.86 -1.73 3.67
C THR A 166 7.39 -2.05 5.06
N ASN A 167 8.63 -2.52 5.18
CA ASN A 167 9.24 -2.84 6.48
C ASN A 167 9.35 -1.63 7.39
N VAL A 168 9.62 -0.45 6.85
CA VAL A 168 9.64 0.82 7.57
C VAL A 168 8.35 1.08 8.33
N MET A 169 7.24 0.80 7.69
CA MET A 169 5.91 0.96 8.24
C MET A 169 5.64 0.00 9.41
N LEU A 170 6.07 -1.26 9.30
CA LEU A 170 5.96 -2.24 10.38
C LEU A 170 6.76 -1.79 11.61
N HIS A 171 7.96 -1.25 11.40
CA HIS A 171 8.79 -0.72 12.49
C HIS A 171 8.11 0.44 13.21
N GLU A 172 7.56 1.40 12.49
CA GLU A 172 6.86 2.55 13.10
C GLU A 172 5.63 2.12 13.90
N ARG A 173 4.90 1.10 13.44
CA ARG A 173 3.77 0.52 14.17
C ARG A 173 4.20 -0.20 15.43
N HIS A 174 5.22 -1.03 15.35
CA HIS A 174 5.77 -1.71 16.52
C HIS A 174 6.25 -0.69 17.55
N ARG A 175 6.96 0.35 17.11
CA ARG A 175 7.41 1.43 17.99
C ARG A 175 6.25 2.09 18.74
N LYS A 176 5.16 2.43 18.05
CA LYS A 176 3.96 3.01 18.65
C LYS A 176 3.29 2.05 19.64
N LEU A 177 3.13 0.78 19.26
CA LEU A 177 2.52 -0.24 20.10
C LEU A 177 3.30 -0.45 21.40
N PHE A 178 4.61 -0.57 21.30
CA PHE A 178 5.48 -0.76 22.47
C PHE A 178 5.54 0.50 23.35
N ALA A 179 5.55 1.68 22.75
CA ALA A 179 5.50 2.94 23.51
C ALA A 179 4.19 3.06 24.31
N GLN A 180 3.03 2.69 23.71
CA GLN A 180 1.74 2.64 24.40
C GLN A 180 1.73 1.63 25.55
N ALA A 181 2.43 0.51 25.40
CA ALA A 181 2.57 -0.52 26.44
C ALA A 181 3.63 -0.19 27.50
N GLY A 182 4.32 0.94 27.39
CA GLY A 182 5.42 1.31 28.28
C GLY A 182 6.68 0.46 28.14
N ILE A 183 6.81 -0.29 27.06
CA ILE A 183 7.93 -1.19 26.79
C ILE A 183 9.02 -0.44 26.02
N LYS A 184 10.21 -0.35 26.61
CA LYS A 184 11.41 0.14 25.89
C LYS A 184 11.97 -1.00 25.05
N THR A 185 11.91 -0.85 23.73
CA THR A 185 12.29 -1.93 22.81
C THR A 185 13.79 -2.10 22.62
N GLY A 186 14.60 -1.12 23.04
CA GLY A 186 16.05 -1.13 22.77
C GLY A 186 16.40 -1.16 21.27
N LEU A 187 15.42 -1.00 20.39
CA LEU A 187 15.65 -0.98 18.96
C LEU A 187 16.40 0.31 18.58
N PRO A 188 17.43 0.23 17.71
CA PRO A 188 18.31 1.34 17.39
C PRO A 188 17.66 2.50 16.62
N PHE A 189 16.34 2.49 16.43
CA PHE A 189 15.59 3.40 15.56
C PHE A 189 14.66 4.35 16.33
N GLU A 190 15.07 4.85 17.50
CA GLU A 190 14.27 5.83 18.28
C GLU A 190 14.00 7.12 17.51
N ASN A 191 14.88 7.49 16.56
CA ASN A 191 14.76 8.68 15.70
C ASN A 191 14.69 8.30 14.21
N PHE A 192 13.67 7.54 13.84
CA PHE A 192 13.46 7.14 12.46
C PHE A 192 13.04 8.34 11.59
N ASN A 193 13.92 8.76 10.68
CA ASN A 193 13.62 9.76 9.67
C ASN A 193 13.30 9.04 8.34
N VAL A 194 12.09 9.26 7.84
CA VAL A 194 11.57 8.60 6.63
C VAL A 194 12.40 8.95 5.40
N GLU A 195 12.82 10.22 5.29
CA GLU A 195 13.62 10.70 4.16
C GLU A 195 15.00 10.05 4.16
N THR A 196 15.64 9.95 5.30
CA THR A 196 16.95 9.29 5.45
C THR A 196 16.87 7.81 5.06
N MET A 197 15.79 7.14 5.49
CA MET A 197 15.59 5.74 5.13
C MET A 197 15.23 5.57 3.65
N ALA A 198 14.41 6.46 3.09
CA ALA A 198 14.09 6.43 1.65
C ALA A 198 15.34 6.60 0.79
N GLU A 199 16.25 7.50 1.19
CA GLU A 199 17.53 7.67 0.53
C GLU A 199 18.41 6.41 0.66
N HIS A 200 18.44 5.79 1.84
CA HIS A 200 19.17 4.53 2.05
C HIS A 200 18.61 3.41 1.18
N VAL A 201 17.29 3.18 1.20
CA VAL A 201 16.63 2.17 0.37
C VAL A 201 16.87 2.41 -1.12
N THR A 202 16.81 3.68 -1.55
CA THR A 202 17.10 4.05 -2.93
C THR A 202 18.52 3.65 -3.34
N ARG A 203 19.53 4.07 -2.57
CA ARG A 203 20.94 3.76 -2.87
C ARG A 203 21.24 2.28 -2.83
N PHE A 204 20.75 1.58 -1.82
CA PHE A 204 20.92 0.13 -1.68
C PHE A 204 20.29 -0.62 -2.85
N SER A 205 19.05 -0.26 -3.20
CA SER A 205 18.33 -0.91 -4.30
C SER A 205 18.95 -0.62 -5.66
N LEU A 206 19.37 0.63 -5.93
CA LEU A 206 20.07 0.97 -7.19
C LEU A 206 21.39 0.24 -7.34
N ALA A 207 22.17 0.07 -6.26
CA ALA A 207 23.40 -0.72 -6.28
C ALA A 207 23.11 -2.19 -6.64
N GLY A 208 22.09 -2.79 -6.03
CA GLY A 208 21.64 -4.14 -6.34
C GLY A 208 21.16 -4.30 -7.79
N LEU A 209 20.35 -3.35 -8.27
CA LEU A 209 19.84 -3.36 -9.66
C LEU A 209 20.97 -3.24 -10.69
N ARG A 210 21.97 -2.40 -10.42
CA ARG A 210 23.15 -2.25 -11.32
C ARG A 210 23.96 -3.56 -11.38
N GLU A 211 24.14 -4.24 -10.27
CA GLU A 211 24.85 -5.52 -10.24
C GLU A 211 24.05 -6.64 -10.95
N ILE A 212 22.74 -6.72 -10.69
CA ILE A 212 21.86 -7.67 -11.40
C ILE A 212 21.91 -7.41 -12.91
N ARG A 213 21.84 -6.14 -13.34
CA ARG A 213 21.98 -5.78 -14.76
C ARG A 213 23.31 -6.26 -15.34
N ARG A 214 24.43 -6.00 -14.65
CA ARG A 214 25.76 -6.46 -15.07
C ARG A 214 25.78 -7.99 -15.27
N GLN A 215 25.22 -8.75 -14.34
CA GLN A 215 25.16 -10.22 -14.39
C GLN A 215 24.27 -10.70 -15.57
N ILE A 216 23.16 -10.04 -15.83
CA ILE A 216 22.29 -10.33 -16.98
C ILE A 216 23.04 -10.07 -18.29
N GLU A 217 23.73 -8.92 -18.41
CA GLU A 217 24.48 -8.54 -19.60
C GLU A 217 25.66 -9.49 -19.85
N ALA A 218 26.31 -9.97 -18.79
CA ALA A 218 27.39 -10.96 -18.86
C ALA A 218 26.92 -12.39 -19.11
N GLY A 219 25.59 -12.65 -19.03
CA GLY A 219 25.04 -14.01 -19.12
C GLY A 219 25.31 -14.90 -17.88
N GLU A 220 25.72 -14.27 -16.78
CA GLU A 220 26.00 -14.94 -15.49
C GLU A 220 24.69 -15.27 -14.73
N LEU A 221 23.64 -14.48 -14.92
CA LEU A 221 22.34 -14.66 -14.29
C LEU A 221 21.33 -15.17 -15.32
N THR A 222 21.04 -16.45 -15.28
CA THR A 222 20.00 -17.07 -16.11
C THR A 222 18.77 -17.43 -15.26
N ASP A 223 17.59 -17.58 -15.88
CA ASP A 223 16.34 -17.96 -15.20
C ASP A 223 16.32 -19.42 -14.68
N GLN A 224 17.45 -20.09 -14.61
CA GLN A 224 17.61 -21.51 -14.27
C GLN A 224 17.24 -21.93 -12.84
N ILE A 225 16.50 -21.13 -12.07
CA ILE A 225 15.79 -21.62 -10.86
C ILE A 225 14.51 -22.41 -11.24
N ALA A 226 14.33 -22.73 -12.52
CA ALA A 226 13.12 -23.41 -13.00
C ALA A 226 13.20 -24.97 -13.05
N ALA A 227 14.32 -25.60 -12.66
CA ALA A 227 14.48 -27.05 -12.79
C ALA A 227 14.22 -27.88 -11.51
N ASP A 228 14.11 -27.24 -10.34
CA ASP A 228 13.79 -27.93 -9.08
C ASP A 228 12.37 -27.58 -8.57
N SER A 229 11.35 -27.85 -9.40
CA SER A 229 10.02 -28.07 -8.85
C SER A 229 10.01 -29.49 -8.26
N PRO A 230 9.88 -29.65 -6.94
CA PRO A 230 9.64 -30.98 -6.38
C PRO A 230 8.34 -31.49 -6.97
N LYS A 231 8.42 -32.65 -7.63
CA LYS A 231 7.25 -33.42 -8.07
C LYS A 231 6.27 -33.49 -6.90
N ASN A 232 5.04 -33.06 -7.13
CA ASN A 232 3.89 -33.19 -6.24
C ASN A 232 4.05 -34.37 -5.26
N THR A 233 4.44 -34.10 -4.05
CA THR A 233 4.14 -34.98 -2.93
C THR A 233 2.83 -34.47 -2.36
N GLU A 234 1.74 -35.14 -2.70
CA GLU A 234 0.42 -34.95 -2.09
C GLU A 234 0.59 -35.03 -0.57
N MET A 235 0.58 -33.88 0.09
CA MET A 235 0.32 -33.84 1.52
C MET A 235 -1.19 -33.95 1.71
N ARG A 236 -1.63 -35.18 2.00
CA ARG A 236 -2.94 -35.44 2.61
C ARG A 236 -2.89 -34.97 4.07
N TYR A 237 -3.71 -33.99 4.37
CA TYR A 237 -4.18 -33.73 5.74
C TYR A 237 -5.71 -33.83 5.76
#